data_964e5de4e3c7dad10df561bbd87db49b
#
_entry.id   964e5de4e3c7dad10df561bbd87db49b
#
_cell.length_a   1.000
_cell.length_b   1.000
_cell.length_c   1.000
_cell.angle_alpha   90.00
_cell.angle_beta   90.00
_cell.angle_gamma   90.00
#
_symmetry.space_group_name_H-M   'P 1'
#
loop_
_entity.id
_entity.type
_entity.pdbx_description
1 polymer ?
#
loop_
_entity_poly.entity_id
_entity_poly.type
_entity_poly.pdbx_seq_one_letter_code
_entity_poly.pdbx_strand_id
1 'polypeptide(L)'
;GIYGSNPPAVAVLLLKGALKHTGNSSDVVNYCYNGYRVIKAGYKDMGMSGFNQNGIPGNYIQSYRLMQGFTSSGGNIMHPSGYATKLYYTGNPETNTGWVQSSAGEQRFLLSSGPVEVLPGDTQIVTMAQIIEQGTNNVNAISVLRQYANFAKEFYYDCYGLDPVGINENNYLVEGYYLQQNYPNPFNPETKIKYTVAYQSNVS
;
A
#
# COMPACT_ATOMS: atom_id res chain seq x y z
N GLY A 1 -23.21 13.43 15.53
CA GLY A 1 -22.84 12.18 14.85
C GLY A 1 -22.66 11.03 15.83
N ILE A 2 -22.65 9.81 15.37
CA ILE A 2 -22.53 8.58 16.18
C ILE A 2 -21.24 8.55 17.02
N TYR A 3 -20.16 9.16 16.52
CA TYR A 3 -18.84 9.17 17.17
C TYR A 3 -18.56 10.40 18.04
N GLY A 4 -19.50 11.34 18.15
CA GLY A 4 -19.33 12.55 18.95
C GLY A 4 -18.09 13.36 18.56
N SER A 5 -17.24 13.68 19.54
CA SER A 5 -15.98 14.42 19.34
C SER A 5 -14.82 13.52 18.87
N ASN A 6 -14.97 12.20 18.85
CA ASN A 6 -13.92 11.23 18.57
C ASN A 6 -14.21 10.42 17.30
N PRO A 7 -14.31 11.04 16.11
CA PRO A 7 -14.51 10.30 14.88
C PRO A 7 -13.26 9.46 14.56
N PRO A 8 -13.42 8.24 13.99
CA PRO A 8 -12.30 7.50 13.49
C PRO A 8 -11.69 8.18 12.25
N ALA A 9 -10.41 7.98 12.06
CA ALA A 9 -9.69 8.32 10.84
C ALA A 9 -9.48 7.08 9.97
N VAL A 10 -9.49 7.25 8.65
CA VAL A 10 -9.33 6.17 7.67
C VAL A 10 -8.17 6.52 6.75
N ALA A 11 -7.31 5.56 6.48
CA ALA A 11 -6.28 5.65 5.46
C ALA A 11 -6.35 4.47 4.49
N VAL A 12 -5.98 4.74 3.24
CA VAL A 12 -5.68 3.72 2.25
C VAL A 12 -4.24 3.90 1.79
N LEU A 13 -3.44 2.87 1.95
CA LEU A 13 -2.03 2.84 1.57
C LEU A 13 -1.86 2.00 0.33
N LEU A 14 -1.16 2.53 -0.66
CA LEU A 14 -0.62 1.72 -1.74
C LEU A 14 0.73 1.15 -1.27
N LEU A 15 0.76 -0.15 -0.98
CA LEU A 15 1.97 -0.85 -0.54
C LEU A 15 2.81 -1.30 -1.73
N LYS A 16 2.15 -1.70 -2.81
CA LYS A 16 2.76 -2.03 -4.09
C LYS A 16 1.85 -1.61 -5.22
N GLY A 17 2.38 -0.85 -6.14
CA GLY A 17 1.70 -0.40 -7.36
C GLY A 17 1.76 -1.42 -8.50
N ALA A 18 1.24 -1.02 -9.65
CA ALA A 18 1.37 -1.76 -10.89
C ALA A 18 2.84 -1.77 -11.36
N LEU A 19 3.28 -2.85 -11.98
CA LEU A 19 4.64 -3.01 -12.49
C LEU A 19 4.71 -2.66 -13.97
N LYS A 20 5.58 -1.70 -14.30
CA LYS A 20 5.92 -1.35 -15.69
C LYS A 20 7.17 -2.11 -16.12
N HIS A 21 7.09 -2.80 -17.25
CA HIS A 21 8.27 -3.36 -17.91
C HIS A 21 9.12 -2.23 -18.48
N THR A 22 10.41 -2.21 -18.15
CA THR A 22 11.35 -1.14 -18.60
C THR A 22 12.30 -1.61 -19.67
N GLY A 23 12.49 -2.92 -19.84
CA GLY A 23 13.49 -3.50 -20.71
C GLY A 23 14.93 -3.37 -20.20
N ASN A 24 15.15 -2.69 -19.07
CA ASN A 24 16.47 -2.51 -18.46
C ASN A 24 16.63 -3.47 -17.28
N SER A 25 17.51 -4.44 -17.39
CA SER A 25 17.76 -5.45 -16.35
C SER A 25 18.29 -4.87 -15.03
N SER A 26 18.82 -3.66 -15.04
CA SER A 26 19.25 -2.93 -13.84
C SER A 26 18.08 -2.40 -13.01
N ASP A 27 16.89 -2.25 -13.62
CA ASP A 27 15.67 -1.92 -12.88
C ASP A 27 15.17 -3.18 -12.17
N VAL A 28 15.20 -3.16 -10.87
CA VAL A 28 14.79 -4.31 -10.04
C VAL A 28 13.73 -3.87 -9.06
N VAL A 29 12.62 -4.61 -9.02
CA VAL A 29 11.59 -4.46 -8.00
C VAL A 29 11.64 -5.61 -7.02
N ASN A 30 11.36 -5.30 -5.77
CA ASN A 30 11.27 -6.25 -4.68
C ASN A 30 9.96 -6.03 -3.95
N TYR A 31 9.13 -7.06 -3.85
CA TYR A 31 7.83 -6.97 -3.19
C TYR A 31 7.43 -8.30 -2.55
N CYS A 32 6.51 -8.25 -1.61
CA CYS A 32 5.95 -9.43 -0.99
C CYS A 32 4.69 -9.89 -1.73
N TYR A 33 4.60 -11.19 -2.00
CA TYR A 33 3.42 -11.82 -2.57
C TYR A 33 3.15 -13.17 -1.91
N ASN A 34 1.99 -13.34 -1.34
CA ASN A 34 1.60 -14.56 -0.61
C ASN A 34 2.62 -15.00 0.45
N GLY A 35 3.26 -14.06 1.13
CA GLY A 35 4.27 -14.34 2.15
C GLY A 35 5.64 -14.73 1.60
N TYR A 36 5.88 -14.54 0.31
CA TYR A 36 7.18 -14.76 -0.32
C TYR A 36 7.72 -13.47 -0.91
N ARG A 37 9.02 -13.27 -0.76
CA ARG A 37 9.71 -12.17 -1.41
C ARG A 37 9.91 -12.47 -2.88
N VAL A 38 9.42 -11.57 -3.73
CA VAL A 38 9.57 -11.65 -5.18
C VAL A 38 10.54 -10.57 -5.63
N ILE A 39 11.59 -10.97 -6.35
CA ILE A 39 12.54 -10.08 -7.00
C ILE A 39 12.34 -10.21 -8.50
N LYS A 40 12.11 -9.10 -9.19
CA LYS A 40 11.85 -9.09 -10.63
C LYS A 40 12.69 -8.03 -11.31
N ALA A 41 13.63 -8.45 -12.17
CA ALA A 41 14.46 -7.56 -12.97
C ALA A 41 13.73 -7.12 -14.26
N GLY A 42 14.06 -5.95 -14.77
CA GLY A 42 13.43 -5.36 -15.95
C GLY A 42 12.09 -4.68 -15.66
N TYR A 43 11.79 -4.42 -14.40
CA TYR A 43 10.52 -3.82 -13.99
C TYR A 43 10.72 -2.68 -12.99
N LYS A 44 9.77 -1.75 -13.00
CA LYS A 44 9.67 -0.65 -12.05
C LYS A 44 8.28 -0.61 -11.45
N ASP A 45 8.20 -0.45 -10.13
CA ASP A 45 6.94 -0.16 -9.46
C ASP A 45 6.53 1.28 -9.78
N MET A 46 5.33 1.45 -10.30
CA MET A 46 4.80 2.76 -10.69
C MET A 46 4.34 3.58 -9.49
N GLY A 47 4.22 2.94 -8.32
CA GLY A 47 3.74 3.61 -7.12
C GLY A 47 2.38 4.26 -7.32
N MET A 48 2.11 5.31 -6.57
CA MET A 48 0.91 6.13 -6.72
C MET A 48 1.10 7.14 -7.86
N SER A 49 0.29 7.05 -8.91
CA SER A 49 0.31 7.94 -10.07
C SER A 49 -0.67 9.11 -9.95
N GLY A 50 -1.66 9.03 -9.08
CA GLY A 50 -2.62 10.08 -8.85
C GLY A 50 -3.46 9.82 -7.62
N PHE A 51 -3.84 10.89 -6.95
CA PHE A 51 -4.83 10.90 -5.90
C PHE A 51 -5.84 12.00 -6.21
N ASN A 52 -7.04 11.61 -6.59
CA ASN A 52 -8.11 12.53 -6.93
C ASN A 52 -9.21 12.47 -5.87
N GLN A 53 -9.76 13.61 -5.56
CA GLN A 53 -10.86 13.75 -4.62
C GLN A 53 -11.99 14.56 -5.25
N ASN A 54 -13.23 14.23 -4.88
CA ASN A 54 -14.45 14.91 -5.33
C ASN A 54 -14.81 14.78 -6.83
N GLY A 55 -14.12 13.94 -7.58
CA GLY A 55 -14.47 13.65 -8.96
C GLY A 55 -15.39 12.44 -9.06
N ILE A 56 -16.68 12.64 -9.33
CA ILE A 56 -17.57 11.55 -9.75
C ILE A 56 -17.52 11.51 -11.27
N PRO A 57 -16.95 10.45 -11.86
CA PRO A 57 -16.94 10.34 -13.32
C PRO A 57 -18.33 10.02 -13.84
N GLY A 58 -18.79 10.74 -14.85
CA GLY A 58 -20.04 10.45 -15.57
C GLY A 58 -19.85 9.48 -16.73
N ASN A 59 -18.61 9.19 -17.12
CA ASN A 59 -18.27 8.26 -18.21
C ASN A 59 -16.83 7.75 -18.10
N TYR A 60 -16.49 6.77 -18.95
CA TYR A 60 -15.17 6.13 -18.93
C TYR A 60 -14.00 7.09 -19.25
N ILE A 61 -14.19 8.10 -20.08
CA ILE A 61 -13.16 9.09 -20.41
C ILE A 61 -12.82 9.91 -19.16
N GLN A 62 -13.83 10.33 -18.42
CA GLN A 62 -13.65 11.06 -17.16
C GLN A 62 -12.97 10.18 -16.10
N SER A 63 -13.38 8.91 -16.00
CA SER A 63 -12.73 7.93 -15.12
C SER A 63 -11.23 7.83 -15.43
N TYR A 64 -10.88 7.67 -16.70
CA TYR A 64 -9.48 7.55 -17.12
C TYR A 64 -8.66 8.82 -16.84
N ARG A 65 -9.24 10.00 -17.05
CA ARG A 65 -8.61 11.28 -16.70
C ARG A 65 -8.34 11.41 -15.21
N LEU A 66 -9.32 11.05 -14.37
CA LEU A 66 -9.17 11.06 -12.92
C LEU A 66 -8.09 10.09 -12.45
N MET A 67 -8.00 8.90 -13.05
CA MET A 67 -6.95 7.92 -12.78
C MET A 67 -5.55 8.44 -13.14
N GLN A 68 -5.44 9.32 -14.14
CA GLN A 68 -4.18 9.95 -14.54
C GLN A 68 -3.80 11.16 -13.66
N GLY A 69 -4.62 11.52 -12.68
CA GLY A 69 -4.41 12.70 -11.83
C GLY A 69 -4.77 14.02 -12.53
N PHE A 70 -5.77 13.98 -13.42
CA PHE A 70 -6.39 15.17 -13.99
C PHE A 70 -7.79 15.41 -13.39
N THR A 71 -8.37 16.55 -13.67
CA THR A 71 -9.80 16.79 -13.41
C THR A 71 -10.66 15.96 -14.37
N SER A 72 -11.94 15.79 -14.08
CA SER A 72 -12.87 15.08 -14.98
C SER A 72 -12.96 15.73 -16.36
N SER A 73 -12.79 17.05 -16.46
CA SER A 73 -12.72 17.80 -17.72
C SER A 73 -11.39 17.63 -18.47
N GLY A 74 -10.35 17.08 -17.84
CA GLY A 74 -9.03 16.84 -18.41
C GLY A 74 -8.00 17.96 -18.14
N GLY A 75 -8.37 18.94 -17.32
CA GLY A 75 -7.41 19.97 -16.87
C GLY A 75 -6.52 19.46 -15.73
N ASN A 76 -5.43 20.19 -15.48
CA ASN A 76 -4.58 19.92 -14.32
C ASN A 76 -5.31 20.18 -13.00
N ILE A 77 -5.01 19.39 -11.97
CA ILE A 77 -5.30 19.77 -10.60
C ILE A 77 -4.33 20.89 -10.24
N MET A 78 -4.86 22.03 -9.79
CA MET A 78 -4.03 23.18 -9.42
C MET A 78 -3.91 23.26 -7.91
N HIS A 79 -2.67 23.22 -7.41
CA HIS A 79 -2.40 23.52 -6.01
C HIS A 79 -2.70 25.02 -5.73
N PRO A 80 -3.21 25.37 -4.53
CA PRO A 80 -3.49 26.78 -4.19
C PRO A 80 -2.30 27.73 -4.34
N SER A 81 -1.07 27.22 -4.29
CA SER A 81 0.15 27.97 -4.56
C SER A 81 0.47 28.16 -6.05
N GLY A 82 -0.43 27.77 -6.97
CA GLY A 82 -0.35 28.07 -8.40
C GLY A 82 0.39 27.08 -9.28
N TYR A 83 0.82 25.93 -8.78
CA TYR A 83 1.45 24.90 -9.61
C TYR A 83 0.52 23.70 -9.89
N ALA A 84 0.76 23.02 -11.00
CA ALA A 84 0.03 21.80 -11.35
C ALA A 84 0.51 20.62 -10.48
N THR A 85 -0.45 19.82 -10.01
CA THR A 85 -0.19 18.60 -9.23
C THR A 85 -1.07 17.47 -9.71
N LYS A 86 -0.79 16.25 -9.28
CA LYS A 86 -1.65 15.07 -9.46
C LYS A 86 -2.31 14.61 -8.16
N LEU A 87 -2.06 15.34 -7.07
CA LEU A 87 -2.48 14.97 -5.73
C LEU A 87 -3.28 16.11 -5.12
N TYR A 88 -4.48 15.81 -4.63
CA TYR A 88 -5.27 16.74 -3.80
C TYR A 88 -4.77 16.73 -2.36
N TYR A 89 -4.95 17.86 -1.66
CA TYR A 89 -4.78 17.97 -0.21
C TYR A 89 -3.46 17.44 0.34
N THR A 90 -2.37 17.92 -0.23
CA THR A 90 -1.00 17.52 0.15
C THR A 90 -0.51 18.08 1.48
N GLY A 91 -1.37 18.81 2.20
CA GLY A 91 -1.04 19.41 3.49
C GLY A 91 -1.07 18.44 4.66
N ASN A 92 -0.75 18.96 5.83
CA ASN A 92 -0.79 18.21 7.07
C ASN A 92 -1.99 18.63 7.93
N PRO A 93 -3.01 17.77 8.09
CA PRO A 93 -4.20 18.08 8.87
C PRO A 93 -3.94 18.15 10.39
N GLU A 94 -2.86 17.52 10.91
CA GLU A 94 -2.55 17.60 12.35
C GLU A 94 -2.05 18.98 12.74
N THR A 95 -1.28 19.62 11.87
CA THR A 95 -0.75 20.97 12.11
C THR A 95 -1.55 22.05 11.38
N ASN A 96 -2.56 21.64 10.61
CA ASN A 96 -3.35 22.51 9.73
C ASN A 96 -2.47 23.36 8.80
N THR A 97 -1.44 22.77 8.23
CA THR A 97 -0.48 23.43 7.34
C THR A 97 -0.54 22.89 5.91
N GLY A 98 -0.27 23.76 4.94
CA GLY A 98 -0.35 23.43 3.53
C GLY A 98 -1.79 23.31 3.01
N TRP A 99 -1.97 22.56 1.94
CA TRP A 99 -3.28 22.38 1.32
C TRP A 99 -4.07 21.27 2.04
N VAL A 100 -4.88 21.68 2.99
CA VAL A 100 -5.77 20.80 3.77
C VAL A 100 -7.21 21.06 3.36
N GLN A 101 -8.05 20.04 3.35
CA GLN A 101 -9.46 20.21 3.12
C GLN A 101 -10.13 20.87 4.36
N SER A 102 -10.84 21.96 4.13
CA SER A 102 -11.48 22.74 5.19
C SER A 102 -12.99 22.50 5.33
N SER A 103 -13.64 21.93 4.31
CA SER A 103 -15.09 21.71 4.33
C SER A 103 -15.45 20.28 4.76
N ALA A 104 -16.39 20.18 5.68
CA ALA A 104 -17.02 18.91 6.01
C ALA A 104 -18.01 18.49 4.91
N GLY A 105 -18.17 17.19 4.70
CA GLY A 105 -19.10 16.63 3.73
C GLY A 105 -18.75 15.22 3.34
N GLU A 106 -19.53 14.66 2.42
CA GLU A 106 -19.20 13.36 1.82
C GLU A 106 -17.89 13.47 1.04
N GLN A 107 -16.95 12.59 1.37
CA GLN A 107 -15.65 12.53 0.73
C GLN A 107 -15.51 11.26 -0.08
N ARG A 108 -15.10 11.42 -1.33
CA ARG A 108 -14.77 10.32 -2.22
C ARG A 108 -13.38 10.55 -2.76
N PHE A 109 -12.60 9.50 -2.87
CA PHE A 109 -11.27 9.59 -3.45
C PHE A 109 -11.01 8.43 -4.41
N LEU A 110 -10.13 8.68 -5.35
CA LEU A 110 -9.59 7.70 -6.29
C LEU A 110 -8.07 7.70 -6.15
N LEU A 111 -7.53 6.55 -5.78
CA LEU A 111 -6.10 6.30 -5.77
C LEU A 111 -5.76 5.42 -6.98
N SER A 112 -4.76 5.80 -7.74
CA SER A 112 -4.37 5.10 -8.96
C SER A 112 -2.87 4.81 -9.00
N SER A 113 -2.53 3.72 -9.69
CA SER A 113 -1.16 3.31 -10.00
C SER A 113 -1.03 2.99 -11.48
N GLY A 114 0.00 3.45 -12.12
CA GLY A 114 0.22 3.29 -13.55
C GLY A 114 0.58 4.62 -14.24
N PRO A 115 0.42 4.74 -15.57
CA PRO A 115 -0.08 3.74 -16.51
C PRO A 115 0.89 2.58 -16.76
N VAL A 116 0.35 1.40 -16.97
CA VAL A 116 1.10 0.21 -17.37
C VAL A 116 0.44 -0.43 -18.58
N GLU A 117 1.24 -1.05 -19.42
CA GLU A 117 0.74 -1.91 -20.48
C GLU A 117 0.53 -3.32 -19.91
N VAL A 118 -0.60 -3.92 -20.21
CA VAL A 118 -0.96 -5.28 -19.82
C VAL A 118 -1.22 -6.07 -21.10
N LEU A 119 -0.34 -6.99 -21.43
CA LEU A 119 -0.48 -7.84 -22.59
C LEU A 119 -1.43 -9.02 -22.30
N PRO A 120 -2.02 -9.64 -23.34
CA PRO A 120 -2.83 -10.85 -23.16
C PRO A 120 -2.06 -11.92 -22.39
N GLY A 121 -2.62 -12.42 -21.30
CA GLY A 121 -1.99 -13.38 -20.40
C GLY A 121 -1.17 -12.78 -19.26
N ASP A 122 -0.87 -11.48 -19.28
CA ASP A 122 -0.20 -10.80 -18.17
C ASP A 122 -1.12 -10.62 -16.97
N THR A 123 -0.52 -10.65 -15.79
CA THR A 123 -1.19 -10.37 -14.52
C THR A 123 -0.51 -9.20 -13.82
N GLN A 124 -1.31 -8.25 -13.37
CA GLN A 124 -0.88 -7.16 -12.51
C GLN A 124 -1.38 -7.40 -11.08
N ILE A 125 -0.47 -7.30 -10.12
CA ILE A 125 -0.78 -7.39 -8.70
C ILE A 125 -0.58 -6.02 -8.09
N VAL A 126 -1.61 -5.49 -7.45
CA VAL A 126 -1.56 -4.25 -6.67
C VAL A 126 -1.89 -4.61 -5.24
N THR A 127 -1.09 -4.13 -4.30
CA THR A 127 -1.30 -4.40 -2.88
C THR A 127 -1.63 -3.10 -2.16
N MET A 128 -2.75 -3.11 -1.45
CA MET A 128 -3.22 -1.97 -0.66
C MET A 128 -3.52 -2.41 0.77
N ALA A 129 -3.37 -1.49 1.72
CA ALA A 129 -3.87 -1.65 3.07
C ALA A 129 -4.90 -0.56 3.37
N GLN A 130 -6.01 -0.95 3.97
CA GLN A 130 -6.97 -0.03 4.55
C GLN A 130 -6.86 -0.10 6.07
N ILE A 131 -6.69 1.07 6.69
CA ILE A 131 -6.48 1.19 8.13
C ILE A 131 -7.54 2.15 8.66
N ILE A 132 -8.12 1.80 9.79
CA ILE A 132 -9.12 2.60 10.49
C ILE A 132 -8.70 2.67 11.93
N GLU A 133 -8.48 3.89 12.43
CA GLU A 133 -8.03 4.11 13.80
C GLU A 133 -8.85 5.22 14.48
N GLN A 134 -8.95 5.13 15.78
CA GLN A 134 -9.65 6.11 16.59
C GLN A 134 -8.70 6.64 17.68
N GLY A 135 -8.66 7.95 17.83
CA GLY A 135 -7.88 8.62 18.86
C GLY A 135 -8.76 9.23 19.95
N THR A 136 -8.16 10.06 20.78
CA THR A 136 -8.88 10.84 21.82
C THR A 136 -9.67 12.00 21.25
N ASN A 137 -9.37 12.43 20.03
CA ASN A 137 -10.09 13.40 19.22
C ASN A 137 -9.75 13.20 17.75
N ASN A 138 -10.37 13.99 16.87
CA ASN A 138 -10.18 13.88 15.41
C ASN A 138 -8.72 14.07 14.96
N VAL A 139 -7.97 14.98 15.57
CA VAL A 139 -6.56 15.23 15.22
C VAL A 139 -5.67 14.08 15.72
N ASN A 140 -5.87 13.65 16.98
CA ASN A 140 -5.14 12.52 17.53
C ASN A 140 -5.43 11.22 16.78
N ALA A 141 -6.65 11.02 16.27
CA ALA A 141 -6.98 9.88 15.42
C ALA A 141 -6.06 9.79 14.18
N ILE A 142 -5.67 10.94 13.60
CA ILE A 142 -4.74 10.98 12.47
C ILE A 142 -3.33 10.58 12.91
N SER A 143 -2.87 11.03 14.08
CA SER A 143 -1.55 10.67 14.61
C SER A 143 -1.45 9.16 14.86
N VAL A 144 -2.48 8.58 15.49
CA VAL A 144 -2.57 7.13 15.71
C VAL A 144 -2.61 6.39 14.37
N LEU A 145 -3.44 6.84 13.44
CA LEU A 145 -3.55 6.27 12.09
C LEU A 145 -2.20 6.22 11.36
N ARG A 146 -1.39 7.30 11.48
CA ARG A 146 -0.05 7.35 10.87
C ARG A 146 0.93 6.34 11.47
N GLN A 147 0.85 6.09 12.77
CA GLN A 147 1.67 5.05 13.42
C GLN A 147 1.33 3.67 12.86
N TYR A 148 0.05 3.33 12.80
CA TYR A 148 -0.39 2.05 12.20
C TYR A 148 -0.13 1.97 10.70
N ALA A 149 -0.20 3.08 9.98
CA ALA A 149 0.18 3.15 8.57
C ALA A 149 1.67 2.83 8.34
N ASN A 150 2.54 3.33 9.20
CA ASN A 150 3.97 3.00 9.15
C ASN A 150 4.21 1.54 9.52
N PHE A 151 3.58 1.05 10.58
CA PHE A 151 3.64 -0.36 10.95
C PHE A 151 3.18 -1.28 9.81
N ALA A 152 2.06 -0.96 9.14
CA ALA A 152 1.57 -1.74 8.01
C ALA A 152 2.55 -1.76 6.83
N LYS A 153 3.23 -0.64 6.58
CA LYS A 153 4.30 -0.59 5.57
C LYS A 153 5.48 -1.46 5.93
N GLU A 154 6.00 -1.32 7.15
CA GLU A 154 7.13 -2.12 7.65
C GLU A 154 6.78 -3.61 7.60
N PHE A 155 5.62 -3.98 8.09
CA PHE A 155 5.11 -5.35 8.05
C PHE A 155 5.01 -5.92 6.63
N TYR A 156 4.55 -5.12 5.65
CA TYR A 156 4.53 -5.51 4.25
C TYR A 156 5.94 -5.64 3.67
N TYR A 157 6.81 -4.68 3.93
CA TYR A 157 8.19 -4.71 3.41
C TYR A 157 9.03 -5.80 4.06
N ASP A 158 8.72 -6.20 5.27
CA ASP A 158 9.26 -7.39 5.93
C ASP A 158 8.56 -8.69 5.51
N CYS A 159 7.79 -8.60 4.44
CA CYS A 159 7.04 -9.72 3.88
C CYS A 159 6.15 -10.43 4.91
N TYR A 160 5.44 -9.62 5.71
CA TYR A 160 4.55 -10.07 6.79
C TYR A 160 5.26 -10.82 7.92
N GLY A 161 6.51 -10.52 8.17
CA GLY A 161 7.34 -11.28 9.10
C GLY A 161 7.52 -12.75 8.71
N LEU A 162 7.16 -13.08 7.47
CA LEU A 162 7.21 -14.44 6.92
C LEU A 162 8.38 -14.62 5.95
N ASP A 163 9.21 -13.59 5.79
CA ASP A 163 10.38 -13.69 4.94
C ASP A 163 11.26 -14.82 5.49
N PRO A 164 11.32 -15.98 4.85
CA PRO A 164 12.33 -16.94 5.20
C PRO A 164 13.63 -16.18 4.99
N VAL A 165 14.43 -16.04 6.03
CA VAL A 165 15.73 -15.39 6.01
C VAL A 165 16.38 -15.79 4.70
N GLY A 166 16.32 -14.91 3.71
CA GLY A 166 16.99 -15.16 2.43
C GLY A 166 18.41 -15.48 2.83
N ILE A 167 18.95 -16.57 2.32
CA ILE A 167 20.34 -16.93 2.51
C ILE A 167 21.17 -15.80 1.91
N ASN A 168 21.26 -14.71 2.68
CA ASN A 168 22.33 -13.76 2.52
C ASN A 168 23.53 -14.49 3.12
N GLU A 169 24.54 -14.76 2.31
CA GLU A 169 25.80 -15.38 2.73
C GLU A 169 26.53 -14.61 3.85
N ASN A 170 25.92 -13.62 4.43
CA ASN A 170 26.37 -12.88 5.60
C ASN A 170 25.53 -13.28 6.82
N ASN A 171 25.92 -14.39 7.42
CA ASN A 171 25.76 -14.79 8.83
C ASN A 171 24.71 -14.02 9.68
N TYR A 172 23.43 -14.28 9.50
CA TYR A 172 22.49 -14.19 10.59
C TYR A 172 22.15 -15.60 11.04
N LEU A 173 22.80 -16.06 12.08
CA LEU A 173 22.44 -17.27 12.80
C LEU A 173 21.01 -17.09 13.32
N VAL A 174 20.12 -17.97 12.91
CA VAL A 174 18.78 -18.06 13.49
C VAL A 174 18.96 -18.47 14.95
N GLU A 175 18.67 -17.57 15.89
CA GLU A 175 18.90 -17.80 17.33
C GLU A 175 17.87 -18.70 18.00
N GLY A 176 17.18 -19.60 17.27
CA GLY A 176 16.22 -20.49 17.91
C GLY A 176 15.44 -21.41 16.99
N TYR A 177 14.78 -22.35 17.62
CA TYR A 177 13.76 -23.20 16.98
C TYR A 177 12.40 -22.50 17.06
N TYR A 178 11.69 -22.42 15.94
CA TYR A 178 10.39 -21.80 15.89
C TYR A 178 9.39 -22.68 15.14
N LEU A 179 8.22 -22.89 15.72
CA LEU A 179 7.11 -23.62 15.13
C LEU A 179 5.89 -22.70 15.06
N GLN A 180 5.40 -22.45 13.86
CA GLN A 180 4.17 -21.69 13.67
C GLN A 180 2.93 -22.58 13.78
N GLN A 181 1.83 -21.94 14.14
CA GLN A 181 0.53 -22.63 14.10
C GLN A 181 0.20 -23.02 12.66
N ASN A 182 -0.35 -24.20 12.49
CA ASN A 182 -0.77 -24.68 11.19
C ASN A 182 -1.90 -23.82 10.61
N TYR A 183 -1.86 -23.63 9.29
CA TYR A 183 -2.88 -22.87 8.57
C TYR A 183 -3.31 -23.60 7.29
N PRO A 184 -4.63 -23.72 7.02
CA PRO A 184 -5.74 -23.34 7.88
C PRO A 184 -5.86 -24.19 9.14
N ASN A 185 -6.47 -23.62 10.21
CA ASN A 185 -6.81 -24.34 11.43
C ASN A 185 -8.21 -23.90 11.88
N PRO A 186 -9.27 -24.77 11.87
CA PRO A 186 -9.21 -26.20 11.49
C PRO A 186 -8.82 -26.41 10.02
N PHE A 187 -8.17 -27.55 9.75
CA PHE A 187 -7.75 -27.93 8.39
C PHE A 187 -8.81 -28.78 7.66
N ASN A 188 -8.90 -28.63 6.35
CA ASN A 188 -9.75 -29.46 5.48
C ASN A 188 -9.30 -29.33 4.00
N PRO A 189 -8.82 -30.36 3.33
CA PRO A 189 -8.24 -31.62 3.83
C PRO A 189 -6.75 -31.51 4.19
N GLU A 190 -6.10 -30.36 3.90
CA GLU A 190 -4.67 -30.14 4.07
C GLU A 190 -4.38 -28.92 4.93
N THR A 191 -3.24 -28.92 5.61
CA THR A 191 -2.73 -27.77 6.35
C THR A 191 -1.23 -27.59 6.13
N LYS A 192 -0.73 -26.38 6.27
CA LYS A 192 0.69 -26.05 6.19
C LYS A 192 1.23 -25.79 7.59
N ILE A 193 2.35 -26.41 7.91
CA ILE A 193 3.11 -26.19 9.14
C ILE A 193 4.43 -25.55 8.73
N LYS A 194 4.73 -24.36 9.27
CA LYS A 194 6.01 -23.68 9.08
C LYS A 194 6.86 -23.81 10.33
N TYR A 195 8.12 -24.14 10.15
CA TYR A 195 9.08 -24.22 11.25
C TYR A 195 10.44 -23.65 10.84
N THR A 196 11.19 -23.22 11.82
CA THR A 196 12.56 -22.74 11.67
C THR A 196 13.49 -23.57 12.56
N VAL A 197 14.65 -23.94 12.07
CA VAL A 197 15.66 -24.66 12.82
C VAL A 197 16.93 -23.82 12.93
N ALA A 198 17.50 -23.76 14.12
CA ALA A 198 18.70 -22.95 14.39
C ALA A 198 19.99 -23.53 13.76
N TYR A 199 20.02 -24.82 13.47
CA TYR A 199 21.16 -25.51 12.87
C TYR A 199 20.66 -26.52 11.83
N GLN A 200 21.57 -26.94 10.93
CA GLN A 200 21.26 -28.05 10.04
C GLN A 200 20.96 -29.30 10.89
N SER A 201 19.73 -29.75 10.85
CA SER A 201 19.25 -30.88 11.63
C SER A 201 18.26 -31.70 10.80
N ASN A 202 18.18 -33.00 11.09
CA ASN A 202 17.18 -33.86 10.51
C ASN A 202 15.85 -33.64 11.22
N VAL A 203 14.80 -33.37 10.46
CA VAL A 203 13.44 -33.26 10.98
C VAL A 203 12.70 -34.54 10.58
N SER A 204 12.32 -35.32 11.55
CA SER A 204 11.54 -36.56 11.40
C SER A 204 10.11 -36.39 11.85
#